data_6b8f891b0baaaa4d0c5cf8c821b01a57
#
_entry.id   6b8f891b0baaaa4d0c5cf8c821b01a57
#
_cell.length_a   1.000
_cell.length_b   1.000
_cell.length_c   1.000
_cell.angle_alpha   90.00
_cell.angle_beta   90.00
_cell.angle_gamma   90.00
#
_symmetry.space_group_name_H-M   'P 1'
#
loop_
_entity.id
_entity.type
_entity.pdbx_description
1 polymer ?
#
loop_
_entity_poly.entity_id
_entity_poly.type
_entity_poly.pdbx_seq_one_letter_code
_entity_poly.pdbx_strand_id
1 'polypeptide(L)'
;MTRRTSFALFLVPGAVIGLVAMPVARGQQQTPNQPGTTWTERQLRDVVDVARVGRKLTPKSWPNGARVAVCLSFDDDTEAPQLRDGTTSPTSLSASDFGAESGTPRILKMLDRYQIPATFFVTAVDATLHPDMLPAILKSGRHEVGVHGWIHEFTPRLGEGEEERLLDQAIAYLTKATGKRPVGYSAPSWAFSPITLDLIRKKGFLYDSSLQALDEPYEIMSRGTPTGIVELAIDWTLTETPYLGQNGKMPSPTLLYQLYKEEFDGAYEEGTMFVLTLHPFLTGHRAPMQHLDEFVGYMKSKPGVWFATGSQIAQYVKETAAR
;
A
#
# COMPACT_ATOMS: atom_id res chain seq x y z
N MET A 1 -4.26 12.86 -86.79
CA MET A 1 -2.80 13.01 -86.52
C MET A 1 -2.45 12.26 -85.27
N THR A 2 -2.03 11.02 -85.43
CA THR A 2 -1.71 10.02 -84.39
C THR A 2 -0.20 10.02 -84.17
N ARG A 3 0.24 10.34 -82.96
CA ARG A 3 1.66 10.14 -82.55
C ARG A 3 1.76 8.84 -81.74
N ARG A 4 2.45 7.87 -82.34
CA ARG A 4 2.92 6.63 -81.67
C ARG A 4 4.14 7.00 -80.83
N THR A 5 4.16 6.61 -79.56
CA THR A 5 5.29 6.63 -78.70
C THR A 5 5.79 5.21 -78.47
N SER A 6 7.01 4.94 -78.95
CA SER A 6 7.67 3.64 -78.80
C SER A 6 8.29 3.54 -77.39
N PHE A 7 8.00 2.44 -76.69
CA PHE A 7 8.67 2.06 -75.44
C PHE A 7 9.90 1.20 -75.78
N ALA A 8 11.06 1.68 -75.39
CA ALA A 8 12.29 0.91 -75.41
C ALA A 8 12.43 0.11 -74.12
N LEU A 9 12.55 -1.19 -74.25
CA LEU A 9 12.77 -2.14 -73.14
C LEU A 9 14.24 -2.21 -72.85
N PHE A 10 14.67 -1.73 -71.66
CA PHE A 10 16.04 -1.94 -71.16
C PHE A 10 16.09 -3.21 -70.33
N LEU A 11 16.77 -4.20 -70.79
CA LEU A 11 17.16 -5.39 -70.03
C LEU A 11 18.30 -5.06 -69.09
N VAL A 12 18.08 -5.20 -67.77
CA VAL A 12 19.12 -5.09 -66.74
C VAL A 12 19.55 -6.52 -66.37
N PRO A 13 20.86 -6.85 -66.41
CA PRO A 13 21.33 -8.19 -66.05
C PRO A 13 21.15 -8.44 -64.52
N GLY A 14 20.55 -9.58 -64.19
CA GLY A 14 20.31 -9.98 -62.82
C GLY A 14 21.62 -10.25 -62.05
N ALA A 15 21.83 -9.53 -61.00
CA ALA A 15 22.82 -9.88 -59.99
C ALA A 15 22.21 -10.90 -59.03
N VAL A 16 22.76 -12.09 -59.04
CA VAL A 16 22.42 -13.15 -58.04
C VAL A 16 23.07 -12.71 -56.72
N ILE A 17 22.27 -12.17 -55.83
CA ILE A 17 22.72 -11.91 -54.45
C ILE A 17 22.57 -13.25 -53.70
N GLY A 18 23.71 -13.90 -53.46
CA GLY A 18 23.78 -15.02 -52.55
C GLY A 18 23.41 -14.60 -51.14
N LEU A 19 22.27 -15.08 -50.64
CA LEU A 19 21.91 -14.97 -49.20
C LEU A 19 22.90 -15.82 -48.39
N VAL A 20 23.92 -15.17 -47.82
CA VAL A 20 24.70 -15.80 -46.75
C VAL A 20 23.78 -15.78 -45.49
N ALA A 21 23.22 -16.96 -45.17
CA ALA A 21 22.53 -17.14 -43.91
C ALA A 21 23.56 -17.00 -42.78
N MET A 22 23.58 -15.82 -42.13
CA MET A 22 24.27 -15.68 -40.85
C MET A 22 23.54 -16.55 -39.82
N PRO A 23 24.25 -17.39 -39.06
CA PRO A 23 23.62 -18.07 -37.92
C PRO A 23 23.16 -17.03 -36.93
N VAL A 24 21.84 -16.91 -36.75
CA VAL A 24 21.27 -16.16 -35.61
C VAL A 24 21.73 -16.89 -34.36
N ALA A 25 22.73 -16.33 -33.69
CA ALA A 25 23.08 -16.77 -32.36
C ALA A 25 21.80 -16.63 -31.52
N ARG A 26 21.12 -17.75 -31.25
CA ARG A 26 20.11 -17.82 -30.21
C ARG A 26 20.83 -17.46 -28.91
N GLY A 27 20.74 -16.20 -28.52
CA GLY A 27 21.08 -15.80 -27.16
C GLY A 27 20.30 -16.73 -26.25
N GLN A 28 21.02 -17.54 -25.47
CA GLN A 28 20.41 -18.26 -24.36
C GLN A 28 19.75 -17.18 -23.52
N GLN A 29 18.43 -17.13 -23.57
CA GLN A 29 17.67 -16.41 -22.53
C GLN A 29 18.07 -17.10 -21.24
N GLN A 30 18.89 -16.41 -20.45
CA GLN A 30 19.15 -16.83 -19.08
C GLN A 30 17.77 -16.89 -18.43
N THR A 31 17.31 -18.08 -18.13
CA THR A 31 16.15 -18.28 -17.27
C THR A 31 16.39 -17.50 -15.99
N PRO A 32 15.44 -16.67 -15.54
CA PRO A 32 15.59 -15.96 -14.30
C PRO A 32 16.03 -16.93 -13.23
N ASN A 33 17.07 -16.57 -12.47
CA ASN A 33 17.53 -17.41 -11.38
C ASN A 33 16.37 -17.63 -10.39
N GLN A 34 15.88 -18.85 -10.29
CA GLN A 34 14.78 -19.24 -9.39
C GLN A 34 15.36 -20.12 -8.26
N PRO A 35 16.08 -19.53 -7.30
CA PRO A 35 16.82 -20.29 -6.28
C PRO A 35 15.92 -21.20 -5.46
N GLY A 36 14.65 -20.80 -5.23
CA GLY A 36 13.68 -21.62 -4.48
C GLY A 36 13.36 -22.97 -5.08
N THR A 37 13.64 -23.18 -6.39
CA THR A 37 13.39 -24.48 -7.06
C THR A 37 14.27 -25.61 -6.54
N THR A 38 15.35 -25.28 -5.85
CA THR A 38 16.31 -26.25 -5.29
C THR A 38 16.31 -26.26 -3.76
N TRP A 39 15.44 -25.49 -3.13
CA TRP A 39 15.39 -25.45 -1.67
C TRP A 39 14.85 -26.75 -1.06
N THR A 40 15.45 -27.15 0.02
CA THR A 40 14.97 -28.23 0.88
C THR A 40 13.72 -27.76 1.64
N GLU A 41 12.93 -28.72 2.14
CA GLU A 41 11.76 -28.40 2.98
C GLU A 41 12.14 -27.49 4.17
N ARG A 42 13.26 -27.75 4.79
CA ARG A 42 13.76 -26.91 5.89
C ARG A 42 13.97 -25.47 5.44
N GLN A 43 14.66 -25.24 4.33
CA GLN A 43 14.88 -23.89 3.79
C GLN A 43 13.57 -23.20 3.43
N LEU A 44 12.61 -23.94 2.85
CA LEU A 44 11.28 -23.42 2.57
C LEU A 44 10.59 -22.98 3.87
N ARG A 45 10.60 -23.80 4.92
CA ARG A 45 10.03 -23.45 6.22
C ARG A 45 10.72 -22.25 6.85
N ASP A 46 12.05 -22.23 6.86
CA ASP A 46 12.85 -21.14 7.44
C ASP A 46 12.46 -19.77 6.83
N VAL A 47 12.12 -19.74 5.53
CA VAL A 47 11.68 -18.52 4.85
C VAL A 47 10.24 -18.16 5.19
N VAL A 48 9.31 -19.12 5.06
CA VAL A 48 7.88 -18.81 5.20
C VAL A 48 7.45 -18.65 6.66
N ASP A 49 8.14 -19.23 7.62
CA ASP A 49 7.79 -19.16 9.03
C ASP A 49 8.27 -17.88 9.72
N VAL A 50 8.90 -16.96 8.98
CA VAL A 50 9.26 -15.62 9.46
C VAL A 50 8.00 -14.84 9.88
N ALA A 51 6.94 -14.91 9.07
CA ALA A 51 5.65 -14.29 9.39
C ALA A 51 4.51 -15.21 8.96
N ARG A 52 3.71 -15.66 9.92
CA ARG A 52 2.57 -16.56 9.72
C ARG A 52 1.34 -16.06 10.44
N VAL A 53 0.19 -16.53 9.98
CA VAL A 53 -1.06 -16.39 10.73
C VAL A 53 -0.94 -17.16 12.04
N GLY A 54 -1.17 -16.46 13.13
CA GLY A 54 -1.33 -17.04 14.44
C GLY A 54 -2.80 -17.14 14.84
N ARG A 55 -3.13 -16.65 16.02
CA ARG A 55 -4.49 -16.67 16.52
C ARG A 55 -5.34 -15.62 15.80
N LYS A 56 -6.53 -16.01 15.30
CA LYS A 56 -7.56 -15.09 14.85
C LYS A 56 -8.09 -14.26 16.01
N LEU A 57 -8.29 -12.96 15.77
CA LEU A 57 -8.64 -12.00 16.81
C LEU A 57 -10.02 -11.35 16.60
N THR A 58 -10.77 -11.78 15.58
CA THR A 58 -12.11 -11.27 15.32
C THR A 58 -12.99 -11.47 16.56
N PRO A 59 -13.51 -10.41 17.17
CA PRO A 59 -14.30 -10.50 18.38
C PRO A 59 -15.71 -10.99 18.06
N LYS A 60 -16.43 -11.50 19.08
CA LYS A 60 -17.84 -11.89 18.94
C LYS A 60 -18.74 -10.69 18.62
N SER A 61 -18.37 -9.50 19.00
CA SER A 61 -19.04 -8.24 18.67
C SER A 61 -18.05 -7.10 18.75
N TRP A 62 -18.22 -6.09 17.93
CA TRP A 62 -17.45 -4.85 17.97
C TRP A 62 -18.03 -3.88 19.04
N PRO A 63 -17.32 -2.78 19.37
CA PRO A 63 -17.80 -1.81 20.35
C PRO A 63 -19.23 -1.34 20.09
N ASN A 64 -20.00 -1.16 21.18
CA ASN A 64 -21.39 -0.73 21.15
C ASN A 64 -22.33 -1.65 20.35
N GLY A 65 -21.98 -2.95 20.20
CA GLY A 65 -22.76 -3.90 19.43
C GLY A 65 -22.65 -3.69 17.92
N ALA A 66 -21.62 -3.01 17.45
CA ALA A 66 -21.37 -2.86 16.02
C ALA A 66 -21.13 -4.22 15.36
N ARG A 67 -21.51 -4.31 14.09
CA ARG A 67 -21.43 -5.53 13.30
C ARG A 67 -20.07 -5.65 12.59
N VAL A 68 -19.52 -4.53 12.12
CA VAL A 68 -18.27 -4.48 11.39
C VAL A 68 -17.40 -3.32 11.89
N ALA A 69 -16.08 -3.54 11.94
CA ALA A 69 -15.12 -2.47 12.14
C ALA A 69 -14.60 -1.97 10.79
N VAL A 70 -14.53 -0.66 10.59
CA VAL A 70 -14.00 -0.04 9.38
C VAL A 70 -12.79 0.81 9.72
N CYS A 71 -11.65 0.49 9.12
CA CYS A 71 -10.45 1.31 9.13
C CYS A 71 -10.25 1.93 7.74
N LEU A 72 -10.38 3.24 7.66
CA LEU A 72 -9.86 3.97 6.51
C LEU A 72 -8.42 4.35 6.81
N SER A 73 -7.49 3.86 6.02
CA SER A 73 -6.07 4.22 6.12
C SER A 73 -5.60 4.93 4.86
N PHE A 74 -4.66 5.83 5.06
CA PHE A 74 -4.06 6.62 3.99
C PHE A 74 -2.54 6.52 4.11
N ASP A 75 -1.91 5.95 3.07
CA ASP A 75 -0.46 5.96 2.94
C ASP A 75 -0.09 7.32 2.33
N ASP A 76 0.38 8.23 3.19
CA ASP A 76 0.73 9.60 2.82
C ASP A 76 2.22 9.65 2.46
N ASP A 77 2.52 9.10 1.28
CA ASP A 77 3.83 8.92 0.69
C ASP A 77 3.98 9.75 -0.58
N THR A 78 4.04 11.05 -0.42
CA THR A 78 4.03 12.02 -1.52
C THR A 78 5.30 11.91 -2.39
N GLU A 79 6.36 12.68 -2.15
CA GLU A 79 7.58 12.66 -2.94
C GLU A 79 8.60 11.60 -2.50
N ALA A 80 8.46 11.06 -1.28
CA ALA A 80 9.44 10.15 -0.70
C ALA A 80 9.81 8.96 -1.61
N PRO A 81 8.88 8.26 -2.30
CA PRO A 81 9.23 7.17 -3.21
C PRO A 81 10.11 7.62 -4.38
N GLN A 82 9.83 8.78 -4.97
CA GLN A 82 10.58 9.34 -6.09
C GLN A 82 11.98 9.80 -5.64
N LEU A 83 12.06 10.43 -4.47
CA LEU A 83 13.33 10.87 -3.88
C LEU A 83 14.20 9.70 -3.48
N ARG A 84 13.62 8.63 -2.93
CA ARG A 84 14.33 7.37 -2.67
C ARG A 84 14.98 6.82 -3.93
N ASP A 85 14.29 6.89 -5.06
CA ASP A 85 14.78 6.39 -6.35
C ASP A 85 15.70 7.41 -7.06
N GLY A 86 16.03 8.54 -6.41
CA GLY A 86 16.93 9.57 -6.94
C GLY A 86 16.32 10.42 -8.04
N THR A 87 15.00 10.48 -8.14
CA THR A 87 14.31 11.33 -9.12
C THR A 87 14.57 12.81 -8.82
N THR A 88 14.99 13.53 -9.85
CA THR A 88 15.17 15.01 -9.83
C THR A 88 14.24 15.72 -10.81
N SER A 89 13.30 15.00 -11.41
CA SER A 89 12.35 15.54 -12.37
C SER A 89 11.26 16.38 -11.68
N PRO A 90 11.19 17.70 -11.93
CA PRO A 90 10.13 18.53 -11.33
C PRO A 90 8.73 18.07 -11.69
N THR A 91 8.53 17.50 -12.87
CA THR A 91 7.23 16.98 -13.30
C THR A 91 6.78 15.79 -12.45
N SER A 92 7.70 14.84 -12.19
CA SER A 92 7.39 13.67 -11.37
C SER A 92 7.14 14.06 -9.90
N LEU A 93 7.99 14.93 -9.35
CA LEU A 93 7.85 15.43 -7.98
C LEU A 93 6.54 16.20 -7.80
N SER A 94 6.20 17.09 -8.74
CA SER A 94 4.94 17.84 -8.71
C SER A 94 3.69 16.95 -8.78
N ALA A 95 3.76 15.81 -9.46
CA ALA A 95 2.65 14.86 -9.48
C ALA A 95 2.42 14.22 -8.11
N SER A 96 3.47 14.01 -7.35
CA SER A 96 3.42 13.44 -5.99
C SER A 96 3.06 14.49 -4.94
N ASP A 97 3.60 15.71 -5.05
CA ASP A 97 3.28 16.89 -4.23
C ASP A 97 1.76 17.19 -4.20
N PHE A 98 1.03 16.80 -5.25
CA PHE A 98 -0.44 16.87 -5.27
C PHE A 98 -1.07 16.17 -4.06
N GLY A 99 -0.47 15.12 -3.53
CA GLY A 99 -0.94 14.42 -2.32
C GLY A 99 -1.04 15.38 -1.14
N ALA A 100 0.05 16.08 -0.82
CA ALA A 100 0.11 17.03 0.28
C ALA A 100 -0.72 18.30 0.00
N GLU A 101 -0.59 18.89 -1.19
CA GLU A 101 -1.18 20.18 -1.51
C GLU A 101 -2.71 20.13 -1.75
N SER A 102 -3.22 19.01 -2.23
CA SER A 102 -4.64 18.88 -2.62
C SER A 102 -5.32 17.63 -2.08
N GLY A 103 -4.64 16.49 -2.12
CA GLY A 103 -5.21 15.20 -1.78
C GLY A 103 -5.60 15.10 -0.31
N THR A 104 -4.62 15.16 0.58
CA THR A 104 -4.81 15.09 2.03
C THR A 104 -5.78 16.16 2.55
N PRO A 105 -5.72 17.45 2.12
CA PRO A 105 -6.71 18.43 2.52
C PRO A 105 -8.16 18.08 2.12
N ARG A 106 -8.37 17.50 0.94
CA ARG A 106 -9.71 17.08 0.49
C ARG A 106 -10.22 15.89 1.30
N ILE A 107 -9.36 14.91 1.56
CA ILE A 107 -9.67 13.75 2.40
C ILE A 107 -10.04 14.20 3.81
N LEU A 108 -9.23 15.04 4.44
CA LEU A 108 -9.51 15.58 5.77
C LEU A 108 -10.84 16.32 5.83
N LYS A 109 -11.15 17.14 4.82
CA LYS A 109 -12.45 17.83 4.73
C LYS A 109 -13.63 16.86 4.65
N MET A 110 -13.50 15.75 3.93
CA MET A 110 -14.51 14.70 3.87
C MET A 110 -14.65 14.00 5.22
N LEU A 111 -13.55 13.56 5.83
CA LEU A 111 -13.54 12.90 7.14
C LEU A 111 -14.17 13.79 8.22
N ASP A 112 -13.88 15.09 8.18
CA ASP A 112 -14.48 16.07 9.08
C ASP A 112 -16.00 16.22 8.89
N ARG A 113 -16.48 16.22 7.65
CA ARG A 113 -17.92 16.29 7.37
C ARG A 113 -18.67 15.08 7.93
N TYR A 114 -18.08 13.89 7.82
CA TYR A 114 -18.66 12.66 8.34
C TYR A 114 -18.36 12.41 9.82
N GLN A 115 -17.48 13.18 10.44
CA GLN A 115 -17.01 13.02 11.83
C GLN A 115 -16.46 11.61 12.09
N ILE A 116 -15.73 11.04 11.15
CA ILE A 116 -15.11 9.72 11.26
C ILE A 116 -13.60 9.80 11.44
N PRO A 117 -13.00 8.87 12.20
CA PRO A 117 -11.55 8.75 12.32
C PRO A 117 -10.94 8.08 11.09
N ALA A 118 -9.63 8.25 10.94
CA ALA A 118 -8.81 7.54 9.97
C ALA A 118 -7.39 7.37 10.51
N THR A 119 -6.62 6.45 9.92
CA THR A 119 -5.19 6.28 10.15
C THR A 119 -4.42 6.81 8.96
N PHE A 120 -3.39 7.62 9.22
CA PHE A 120 -2.46 8.11 8.21
C PHE A 120 -1.10 7.49 8.48
N PHE A 121 -0.63 6.64 7.59
CA PHE A 121 0.73 6.12 7.60
C PHE A 121 1.60 7.09 6.81
N VAL A 122 2.52 7.75 7.49
CA VAL A 122 3.26 8.88 6.94
C VAL A 122 4.74 8.54 6.87
N THR A 123 5.38 8.83 5.73
CA THR A 123 6.83 8.81 5.65
C THR A 123 7.41 10.02 6.36
N ALA A 124 8.51 9.84 7.08
CA ALA A 124 9.08 10.96 7.82
C ALA A 124 9.69 12.04 6.91
N VAL A 125 10.15 11.66 5.72
CA VAL A 125 10.65 12.62 4.72
C VAL A 125 9.53 13.51 4.22
N ASP A 126 8.36 12.97 3.87
CA ASP A 126 7.23 13.79 3.41
C ASP A 126 6.73 14.71 4.51
N ALA A 127 6.65 14.23 5.76
CA ALA A 127 6.35 15.11 6.89
C ALA A 127 7.42 16.20 7.12
N THR A 128 8.66 16.01 6.67
CA THR A 128 9.72 17.02 6.70
C THR A 128 9.53 18.06 5.60
N LEU A 129 9.15 17.61 4.41
CA LEU A 129 8.93 18.47 3.24
C LEU A 129 7.66 19.30 3.38
N HIS A 130 6.63 18.73 4.01
CA HIS A 130 5.31 19.32 4.22
C HIS A 130 5.02 19.51 5.73
N PRO A 131 5.64 20.51 6.39
CA PRO A 131 5.56 20.66 7.86
C PRO A 131 4.15 20.91 8.39
N ASP A 132 3.22 21.37 7.56
CA ASP A 132 1.82 21.59 7.93
C ASP A 132 0.94 20.33 7.83
N MET A 133 1.44 19.25 7.23
CA MET A 133 0.71 17.99 7.02
C MET A 133 0.29 17.35 8.33
N LEU A 134 1.23 17.05 9.23
CA LEU A 134 0.94 16.41 10.53
C LEU A 134 0.02 17.26 11.40
N PRO A 135 0.24 18.58 11.56
CA PRO A 135 -0.71 19.46 12.24
C PRO A 135 -2.11 19.42 11.65
N ALA A 136 -2.25 19.40 10.32
CA ALA A 136 -3.55 19.33 9.66
C ALA A 136 -4.26 17.98 9.94
N ILE A 137 -3.57 16.86 9.84
CA ILE A 137 -4.08 15.53 10.16
C ILE A 137 -4.57 15.48 11.62
N LEU A 138 -3.78 15.96 12.55
CA LEU A 138 -4.05 15.86 13.99
C LEU A 138 -5.03 16.92 14.52
N LYS A 139 -5.38 17.93 13.72
CA LYS A 139 -6.21 19.07 14.14
C LYS A 139 -7.54 18.66 14.75
N SER A 140 -8.19 17.64 14.20
CA SER A 140 -9.49 17.18 14.70
C SER A 140 -9.41 16.35 15.98
N GLY A 141 -8.24 15.86 16.36
CA GLY A 141 -8.01 14.94 17.47
C GLY A 141 -8.58 13.53 17.24
N ARG A 142 -9.13 13.23 16.05
CA ARG A 142 -9.74 11.93 15.72
C ARG A 142 -8.80 10.98 15.01
N HIS A 143 -7.84 11.51 14.26
CA HIS A 143 -6.99 10.71 13.39
C HIS A 143 -5.75 10.19 14.12
N GLU A 144 -5.22 9.11 13.59
CA GLU A 144 -3.97 8.50 14.02
C GLU A 144 -2.88 8.75 12.98
N VAL A 145 -1.64 8.92 13.45
CA VAL A 145 -0.43 8.89 12.61
C VAL A 145 0.34 7.62 12.93
N GLY A 146 0.54 6.76 11.92
CA GLY A 146 1.39 5.58 11.92
C GLY A 146 2.69 5.82 11.16
N VAL A 147 3.61 4.85 11.22
CA VAL A 147 4.91 4.88 10.52
C VAL A 147 4.81 4.22 9.16
N HIS A 148 5.27 4.92 8.11
CA HIS A 148 5.42 4.40 6.74
C HIS A 148 6.88 4.51 6.26
N GLY A 149 7.82 4.15 7.13
CA GLY A 149 9.25 4.29 6.86
C GLY A 149 9.79 5.71 6.98
N TRP A 150 11.08 5.87 6.65
CA TRP A 150 11.76 7.16 6.61
C TRP A 150 11.52 7.88 5.28
N ILE A 151 11.82 7.19 4.16
CA ILE A 151 11.80 7.71 2.78
C ILE A 151 11.07 6.71 1.85
N HIS A 152 10.10 5.98 2.36
CA HIS A 152 9.42 4.90 1.63
C HIS A 152 10.44 3.85 1.13
N GLU A 153 11.40 3.49 1.96
CA GLU A 153 12.44 2.52 1.63
C GLU A 153 11.88 1.13 1.34
N PHE A 154 12.39 0.47 0.31
CA PHE A 154 12.03 -0.92 0.01
C PHE A 154 12.85 -1.87 0.89
N THR A 155 12.31 -2.24 2.05
CA THR A 155 13.03 -2.95 3.12
C THR A 155 13.74 -4.23 2.67
N PRO A 156 13.20 -5.06 1.73
CA PRO A 156 13.91 -6.25 1.25
C PRO A 156 15.24 -6.01 0.54
N ARG A 157 15.55 -4.75 0.17
CA ARG A 157 16.82 -4.38 -0.49
C ARG A 157 17.81 -3.67 0.42
N LEU A 158 17.45 -3.45 1.67
CA LEU A 158 18.33 -2.76 2.61
C LEU A 158 19.41 -3.69 3.15
N GLY A 159 20.57 -3.10 3.46
CA GLY A 159 21.64 -3.79 4.14
C GLY A 159 21.33 -4.04 5.63
N GLU A 160 22.10 -4.93 6.23
CA GLU A 160 22.01 -5.22 7.65
C GLU A 160 22.20 -3.94 8.49
N GLY A 161 21.29 -3.70 9.44
CA GLY A 161 21.29 -2.53 10.31
C GLY A 161 20.76 -1.23 9.65
N GLU A 162 20.65 -1.17 8.34
CA GLU A 162 20.13 0.04 7.67
C GLU A 162 18.62 0.17 7.86
N GLU A 163 17.88 -0.92 7.76
CA GLU A 163 16.45 -0.94 8.03
C GLU A 163 16.15 -0.47 9.47
N GLU A 164 16.86 -1.00 10.47
CA GLU A 164 16.68 -0.55 11.86
C GLU A 164 16.99 0.93 12.03
N ARG A 165 18.06 1.42 11.41
CA ARG A 165 18.46 2.82 11.47
C ARG A 165 17.39 3.75 10.87
N LEU A 166 16.84 3.42 9.70
CA LEU A 166 15.80 4.22 9.03
C LEU A 166 14.50 4.18 9.83
N LEU A 167 14.12 3.02 10.33
CA LEU A 167 12.94 2.88 11.21
C LEU A 167 13.08 3.72 12.48
N ASP A 168 14.24 3.70 13.13
CA ASP A 168 14.51 4.53 14.32
C ASP A 168 14.43 6.02 14.00
N GLN A 169 14.96 6.45 12.85
CA GLN A 169 14.85 7.84 12.40
C GLN A 169 13.39 8.24 12.18
N ALA A 170 12.59 7.41 11.52
CA ALA A 170 11.17 7.66 11.27
C ALA A 170 10.39 7.77 12.59
N ILE A 171 10.58 6.82 13.51
CA ILE A 171 9.94 6.84 14.82
C ILE A 171 10.31 8.12 15.60
N ALA A 172 11.60 8.45 15.64
CA ALA A 172 12.08 9.63 16.38
C ALA A 172 11.50 10.92 15.81
N TYR A 173 11.52 11.07 14.48
CA TYR A 173 10.97 12.25 13.81
C TYR A 173 9.46 12.41 14.08
N LEU A 174 8.67 11.36 13.77
CA LEU A 174 7.23 11.40 13.93
C LEU A 174 6.82 11.59 15.41
N THR A 175 7.54 10.96 16.35
CA THR A 175 7.31 11.17 17.78
C THR A 175 7.51 12.64 18.18
N LYS A 176 8.60 13.25 17.69
CA LYS A 176 8.89 14.67 17.95
C LYS A 176 7.84 15.59 17.33
N ALA A 177 7.48 15.33 16.08
CA ALA A 177 6.56 16.19 15.32
C ALA A 177 5.11 16.12 15.81
N THR A 178 4.65 14.92 16.25
CA THR A 178 3.28 14.71 16.73
C THR A 178 3.11 14.83 18.24
N GLY A 179 4.21 14.84 19.01
CA GLY A 179 4.20 14.77 20.47
C GLY A 179 3.78 13.40 21.04
N LYS A 180 3.52 12.42 20.20
CA LYS A 180 3.10 11.07 20.60
C LYS A 180 3.84 10.02 19.77
N ARG A 181 4.35 8.96 20.43
CA ARG A 181 4.98 7.84 19.73
C ARG A 181 3.95 7.09 18.89
N PRO A 182 4.18 6.88 17.58
CA PRO A 182 3.34 6.03 16.75
C PRO A 182 3.35 4.57 17.24
N VAL A 183 2.21 3.90 17.17
CA VAL A 183 2.04 2.50 17.59
C VAL A 183 1.63 1.58 16.43
N GLY A 184 1.32 2.14 15.28
CA GLY A 184 1.00 1.43 14.04
C GLY A 184 2.12 1.52 13.03
N TYR A 185 2.34 0.44 12.31
CA TYR A 185 3.31 0.33 11.22
C TYR A 185 2.60 -0.14 9.95
N SER A 186 2.93 0.46 8.83
CA SER A 186 2.65 -0.04 7.48
C SER A 186 3.98 -0.01 6.71
N ALA A 187 4.41 -1.17 6.24
CA ALA A 187 5.67 -1.25 5.49
C ALA A 187 5.55 -0.55 4.15
N PRO A 188 6.52 0.27 3.74
CA PRO A 188 6.57 0.80 2.39
C PRO A 188 6.40 -0.28 1.33
N SER A 189 5.49 -0.07 0.37
CA SER A 189 5.11 -1.06 -0.64
C SER A 189 4.59 -2.39 -0.06
N TRP A 190 4.17 -2.41 1.21
CA TRP A 190 3.77 -3.60 1.98
C TRP A 190 4.81 -4.72 1.94
N ALA A 191 6.08 -4.33 1.90
CA ALA A 191 7.20 -5.25 1.70
C ALA A 191 8.00 -5.44 2.99
N PHE A 192 7.97 -6.65 3.52
CA PHE A 192 8.80 -7.05 4.64
C PHE A 192 10.15 -7.61 4.18
N SER A 193 11.21 -7.21 4.83
CA SER A 193 12.46 -7.96 4.86
C SER A 193 12.34 -9.15 5.82
N PRO A 194 13.29 -10.08 5.82
CA PRO A 194 13.31 -11.18 6.80
C PRO A 194 13.39 -10.73 8.27
N ILE A 195 13.74 -9.47 8.55
CA ILE A 195 13.92 -8.92 9.90
C ILE A 195 12.89 -7.86 10.28
N THR A 196 12.07 -7.39 9.36
CA THR A 196 11.08 -6.31 9.63
C THR A 196 10.20 -6.63 10.82
N LEU A 197 9.68 -7.87 10.89
CA LEU A 197 8.80 -8.28 12.01
C LEU A 197 9.51 -8.25 13.35
N ASP A 198 10.75 -8.71 13.40
CA ASP A 198 11.56 -8.68 14.63
C ASP A 198 11.85 -7.22 15.06
N LEU A 199 12.08 -6.31 14.09
CA LEU A 199 12.31 -4.89 14.36
C LEU A 199 11.05 -4.23 14.92
N ILE A 200 9.88 -4.33 14.27
CA ILE A 200 8.66 -3.70 14.76
C ILE A 200 8.24 -4.24 16.13
N ARG A 201 8.46 -5.54 16.39
CA ARG A 201 8.28 -6.12 17.71
C ARG A 201 9.26 -5.52 18.74
N LYS A 202 10.56 -5.46 18.41
CA LYS A 202 11.60 -4.86 19.27
C LYS A 202 11.31 -3.40 19.60
N LYS A 203 10.78 -2.65 18.62
CA LYS A 203 10.42 -1.24 18.79
C LYS A 203 9.06 -1.04 19.48
N GLY A 204 8.33 -2.11 19.82
CA GLY A 204 7.10 -2.06 20.62
C GLY A 204 5.88 -1.53 19.86
N PHE A 205 5.78 -1.81 18.57
CA PHE A 205 4.55 -1.53 17.82
C PHE A 205 3.39 -2.39 18.33
N LEU A 206 2.20 -1.84 18.33
CA LEU A 206 0.97 -2.52 18.71
C LEU A 206 0.45 -3.39 17.57
N TYR A 207 0.51 -2.86 16.35
CA TYR A 207 -0.03 -3.51 15.17
C TYR A 207 0.80 -3.18 13.92
N ASP A 208 0.64 -4.06 12.95
CA ASP A 208 1.06 -3.92 11.57
C ASP A 208 -0.16 -3.90 10.64
N SER A 209 -0.02 -3.30 9.47
CA SER A 209 -1.02 -3.29 8.41
C SER A 209 -0.30 -3.41 7.06
N SER A 210 0.35 -4.57 6.85
CA SER A 210 1.15 -4.84 5.64
C SER A 210 0.96 -6.24 5.09
N LEU A 211 0.48 -7.19 5.91
CA LEU A 211 0.36 -8.60 5.53
C LEU A 211 -1.06 -8.93 5.06
N GLN A 212 -1.18 -9.97 4.22
CA GLN A 212 -2.40 -10.25 3.44
C GLN A 212 -2.86 -11.71 3.59
N ALA A 213 -2.60 -12.31 4.74
CA ALA A 213 -2.87 -13.74 4.89
C ALA A 213 -4.31 -14.08 5.28
N LEU A 214 -5.07 -13.10 5.75
CA LEU A 214 -6.51 -13.19 6.09
C LEU A 214 -7.18 -11.85 5.79
N ASP A 215 -8.50 -11.82 5.84
CA ASP A 215 -9.40 -10.64 5.72
C ASP A 215 -9.95 -10.20 7.09
N GLU A 216 -9.38 -10.74 8.16
CA GLU A 216 -9.77 -10.47 9.54
C GLU A 216 -8.52 -10.21 10.40
N PRO A 217 -8.64 -9.55 11.56
CA PRO A 217 -7.49 -9.28 12.40
C PRO A 217 -6.95 -10.58 13.01
N TYR A 218 -5.63 -10.70 13.06
CA TYR A 218 -4.95 -11.85 13.66
C TYR A 218 -3.67 -11.46 14.40
N GLU A 219 -3.22 -12.31 15.31
CA GLU A 219 -1.90 -12.18 15.91
C GLU A 219 -0.85 -12.76 14.97
N ILE A 220 0.20 -12.00 14.65
CA ILE A 220 1.30 -12.50 13.81
C ILE A 220 2.11 -13.49 14.62
N MET A 221 2.41 -14.63 14.02
CA MET A 221 3.33 -15.64 14.56
C MET A 221 4.66 -15.61 13.82
N SER A 222 5.77 -15.67 14.53
CA SER A 222 7.11 -15.81 13.94
C SER A 222 7.77 -17.07 14.43
N ARG A 223 8.19 -17.93 13.50
CA ARG A 223 8.92 -19.18 13.79
C ARG A 223 8.25 -20.01 14.90
N GLY A 224 6.92 -20.13 14.81
CA GLY A 224 6.12 -20.87 15.78
C GLY A 224 5.86 -20.14 17.11
N THR A 225 6.27 -18.89 17.27
CA THR A 225 6.09 -18.10 18.49
C THR A 225 5.18 -16.91 18.25
N PRO A 226 4.13 -16.68 19.08
CA PRO A 226 3.33 -15.48 19.04
C PRO A 226 4.16 -14.21 19.24
N THR A 227 3.94 -13.19 18.42
CA THR A 227 4.72 -11.94 18.48
C THR A 227 4.09 -10.88 19.38
N GLY A 228 2.81 -11.00 19.67
CA GLY A 228 2.03 -9.96 20.33
C GLY A 228 1.66 -8.77 19.42
N ILE A 229 2.09 -8.79 18.15
CA ILE A 229 1.69 -7.81 17.13
C ILE A 229 0.35 -8.23 16.52
N VAL A 230 -0.59 -7.32 16.47
CA VAL A 230 -1.84 -7.50 15.74
C VAL A 230 -1.61 -7.16 14.27
N GLU A 231 -2.01 -8.03 13.37
CA GLU A 231 -2.13 -7.69 11.96
C GLU A 231 -3.55 -7.16 11.69
N LEU A 232 -3.64 -5.97 11.13
CA LEU A 232 -4.84 -5.46 10.50
C LEU A 232 -4.70 -5.67 9.00
N ALA A 233 -5.05 -6.87 8.58
CA ALA A 233 -4.77 -7.38 7.24
C ALA A 233 -5.30 -6.43 6.15
N ILE A 234 -4.46 -6.25 5.15
CA ILE A 234 -4.73 -5.46 3.94
C ILE A 234 -4.98 -6.39 2.76
N ASP A 235 -5.44 -5.83 1.65
CA ASP A 235 -5.64 -6.56 0.40
C ASP A 235 -5.28 -5.67 -0.80
N TRP A 236 -4.60 -6.25 -1.81
CA TRP A 236 -4.31 -5.55 -3.06
C TRP A 236 -5.56 -5.17 -3.86
N THR A 237 -6.70 -5.76 -3.58
CA THR A 237 -7.99 -5.35 -4.17
C THR A 237 -8.57 -4.13 -3.47
N LEU A 238 -8.17 -3.86 -2.22
CA LEU A 238 -8.63 -2.76 -1.37
C LEU A 238 -7.63 -1.60 -1.30
N THR A 239 -6.98 -1.33 -2.43
CA THR A 239 -6.15 -0.14 -2.67
C THR A 239 -6.27 0.28 -4.12
N GLU A 240 -6.12 1.57 -4.42
CA GLU A 240 -6.24 2.07 -5.78
C GLU A 240 -4.96 2.00 -6.60
N THR A 241 -3.80 1.78 -5.97
CA THR A 241 -2.49 1.82 -6.64
C THR A 241 -2.37 0.89 -7.84
N PRO A 242 -2.83 -0.39 -7.79
CA PRO A 242 -2.77 -1.28 -8.96
C PRO A 242 -3.67 -0.84 -10.12
N TYR A 243 -4.65 -0.01 -9.85
CA TYR A 243 -5.69 0.37 -10.80
C TYR A 243 -5.49 1.78 -11.36
N LEU A 244 -5.21 2.76 -10.49
CA LEU A 244 -5.10 4.18 -10.85
C LEU A 244 -3.66 4.68 -10.91
N GLY A 245 -2.68 3.91 -10.41
CA GLY A 245 -1.25 4.27 -10.49
C GLY A 245 -0.73 4.33 -11.93
N GLN A 246 0.52 4.76 -12.12
CA GLN A 246 1.14 4.95 -13.45
C GLN A 246 1.06 3.74 -14.37
N ASN A 247 1.05 2.53 -13.82
CA ASN A 247 0.90 1.28 -14.55
C ASN A 247 -0.53 0.69 -14.41
N GLY A 248 -1.44 1.44 -13.84
CA GLY A 248 -2.81 1.02 -13.61
C GLY A 248 -3.56 0.78 -14.93
N LYS A 249 -4.43 -0.21 -14.91
CA LYS A 249 -5.18 -0.63 -16.11
C LYS A 249 -6.69 -0.46 -15.95
N MET A 250 -7.14 0.07 -14.83
CA MET A 250 -8.56 0.26 -14.63
C MET A 250 -9.03 1.56 -15.32
N PRO A 251 -10.01 1.46 -16.21
CA PRO A 251 -10.45 2.61 -17.00
C PRO A 251 -11.35 3.57 -16.23
N SER A 252 -11.88 3.19 -15.05
CA SER A 252 -12.89 3.98 -14.36
C SER A 252 -12.83 3.80 -12.84
N PRO A 253 -12.77 4.91 -12.07
CA PRO A 253 -12.94 4.87 -10.62
C PRO A 253 -14.27 4.21 -10.18
N THR A 254 -15.33 4.34 -10.96
CA THR A 254 -16.65 3.75 -10.66
C THR A 254 -16.56 2.23 -10.41
N LEU A 255 -15.86 1.51 -11.29
CA LEU A 255 -15.70 0.05 -11.13
C LEU A 255 -14.87 -0.31 -9.90
N LEU A 256 -13.85 0.48 -9.60
CA LEU A 256 -13.02 0.28 -8.41
C LEU A 256 -13.86 0.45 -7.14
N TYR A 257 -14.62 1.52 -7.04
CA TYR A 257 -15.46 1.75 -5.86
C TYR A 257 -16.66 0.81 -5.77
N GLN A 258 -17.11 0.24 -6.89
CA GLN A 258 -18.07 -0.86 -6.86
C GLN A 258 -17.44 -2.11 -6.23
N LEU A 259 -16.20 -2.47 -6.58
CA LEU A 259 -15.46 -3.56 -5.93
C LEU A 259 -15.31 -3.31 -4.42
N TYR A 260 -14.87 -2.12 -4.01
CA TYR A 260 -14.76 -1.77 -2.59
C TYR A 260 -16.08 -1.92 -1.83
N LYS A 261 -17.19 -1.58 -2.49
CA LYS A 261 -18.52 -1.71 -1.91
C LYS A 261 -18.91 -3.18 -1.72
N GLU A 262 -18.62 -4.03 -2.69
CA GLU A 262 -18.91 -5.47 -2.64
C GLU A 262 -18.08 -6.15 -1.54
N GLU A 263 -16.80 -5.81 -1.41
CA GLU A 263 -15.91 -6.30 -0.34
C GLU A 263 -16.36 -5.80 1.05
N PHE A 264 -16.74 -4.54 1.17
CA PHE A 264 -17.32 -4.03 2.42
C PHE A 264 -18.63 -4.74 2.77
N ASP A 265 -19.52 -4.97 1.81
CA ASP A 265 -20.78 -5.68 2.06
C ASP A 265 -20.53 -7.12 2.54
N GLY A 266 -19.48 -7.80 2.00
CA GLY A 266 -19.01 -9.09 2.47
C GLY A 266 -18.55 -9.04 3.94
N ALA A 267 -17.61 -8.15 4.25
CA ALA A 267 -17.12 -7.96 5.62
C ALA A 267 -18.25 -7.60 6.61
N TYR A 268 -19.23 -6.79 6.16
CA TYR A 268 -20.40 -6.45 6.95
C TYR A 268 -21.29 -7.66 7.23
N GLU A 269 -21.53 -8.54 6.24
CA GLU A 269 -22.32 -9.76 6.43
C GLU A 269 -21.62 -10.76 7.35
N GLU A 270 -20.31 -10.91 7.22
CA GLU A 270 -19.48 -11.79 8.03
C GLU A 270 -19.27 -11.28 9.47
N GLY A 271 -19.45 -9.98 9.70
CA GLY A 271 -19.23 -9.36 11.00
C GLY A 271 -17.75 -9.18 11.36
N THR A 272 -16.89 -9.02 10.35
CA THR A 272 -15.44 -8.95 10.51
C THR A 272 -14.92 -7.50 10.48
N MET A 273 -13.82 -7.26 9.81
CA MET A 273 -13.15 -5.98 9.64
C MET A 273 -13.06 -5.63 8.16
N PHE A 274 -13.16 -4.35 7.84
CA PHE A 274 -12.89 -3.82 6.52
C PHE A 274 -11.78 -2.77 6.62
N VAL A 275 -10.65 -3.01 5.95
CA VAL A 275 -9.54 -2.06 5.85
C VAL A 275 -9.43 -1.60 4.42
N LEU A 276 -9.51 -0.29 4.20
CA LEU A 276 -9.32 0.33 2.89
C LEU A 276 -8.11 1.26 2.96
N THR A 277 -7.04 0.92 2.23
CA THR A 277 -5.80 1.70 2.20
C THR A 277 -5.69 2.47 0.89
N LEU A 278 -5.64 3.78 0.98
CA LEU A 278 -5.66 4.70 -0.15
C LEU A 278 -4.46 5.66 -0.10
N HIS A 279 -4.10 6.22 -1.25
CA HIS A 279 -3.00 7.17 -1.38
C HIS A 279 -3.56 8.55 -1.77
N PRO A 280 -3.30 9.60 -0.98
CA PRO A 280 -3.83 10.95 -1.25
C PRO A 280 -3.47 11.49 -2.63
N PHE A 281 -2.29 11.17 -3.16
CA PHE A 281 -1.87 11.60 -4.49
C PHE A 281 -2.65 10.95 -5.65
N LEU A 282 -3.36 9.84 -5.41
CA LEU A 282 -4.25 9.18 -6.36
C LEU A 282 -5.73 9.48 -6.04
N THR A 283 -6.17 9.09 -4.86
CA THR A 283 -7.57 9.23 -4.43
C THR A 283 -7.99 10.69 -4.27
N GLY A 284 -7.08 11.60 -3.97
CA GLY A 284 -7.38 13.03 -3.83
C GLY A 284 -7.83 13.74 -5.12
N HIS A 285 -7.69 13.11 -6.30
CA HIS A 285 -8.21 13.66 -7.54
C HIS A 285 -9.75 13.70 -7.56
N ARG A 286 -10.33 14.61 -8.37
CA ARG A 286 -11.77 14.93 -8.32
C ARG A 286 -12.69 13.72 -8.44
N ALA A 287 -12.44 12.85 -9.43
CA ALA A 287 -13.32 11.70 -9.66
C ALA A 287 -13.18 10.61 -8.59
N PRO A 288 -11.97 10.11 -8.24
CA PRO A 288 -11.83 9.17 -7.13
C PRO A 288 -12.38 9.73 -5.81
N MET A 289 -12.13 11.02 -5.52
CA MET A 289 -12.60 11.67 -4.29
C MET A 289 -14.12 11.73 -4.19
N GLN A 290 -14.83 11.97 -5.32
CA GLN A 290 -16.28 11.92 -5.35
C GLN A 290 -16.80 10.52 -5.01
N HIS A 291 -16.23 9.48 -5.61
CA HIS A 291 -16.62 8.10 -5.32
C HIS A 291 -16.29 7.68 -3.89
N LEU A 292 -15.13 8.11 -3.35
CA LEU A 292 -14.81 7.86 -1.94
C LEU A 292 -15.85 8.49 -1.01
N ASP A 293 -16.27 9.71 -1.32
CA ASP A 293 -17.28 10.42 -0.55
C ASP A 293 -18.62 9.69 -0.56
N GLU A 294 -19.09 9.26 -1.74
CA GLU A 294 -20.31 8.46 -1.90
C GLU A 294 -20.20 7.12 -1.16
N PHE A 295 -19.04 6.46 -1.21
CA PHE A 295 -18.81 5.19 -0.54
C PHE A 295 -18.78 5.32 0.99
N VAL A 296 -18.12 6.36 1.51
CA VAL A 296 -18.14 6.65 2.97
C VAL A 296 -19.58 6.94 3.42
N GLY A 297 -20.34 7.70 2.65
CA GLY A 297 -21.78 7.93 2.91
C GLY A 297 -22.58 6.63 2.93
N TYR A 298 -22.30 5.72 2.00
CA TYR A 298 -22.92 4.40 1.95
C TYR A 298 -22.62 3.58 3.22
N MET A 299 -21.33 3.43 3.57
CA MET A 299 -20.93 2.69 4.78
C MET A 299 -21.58 3.29 6.03
N LYS A 300 -21.61 4.61 6.14
CA LYS A 300 -22.20 5.31 7.30
C LYS A 300 -23.71 5.17 7.38
N SER A 301 -24.40 4.90 6.29
CA SER A 301 -25.85 4.66 6.26
C SER A 301 -26.24 3.27 6.81
N LYS A 302 -25.29 2.34 6.88
CA LYS A 302 -25.52 0.99 7.40
C LYS A 302 -25.55 1.01 8.93
N PRO A 303 -26.50 0.31 9.59
CA PRO A 303 -26.50 0.20 11.04
C PRO A 303 -25.32 -0.65 11.53
N GLY A 304 -24.76 -0.30 12.69
CA GLY A 304 -23.73 -1.12 13.31
C GLY A 304 -22.36 -1.08 12.62
N VAL A 305 -22.02 -0.01 11.91
CA VAL A 305 -20.68 0.23 11.41
C VAL A 305 -19.88 1.05 12.41
N TRP A 306 -18.76 0.50 12.85
CA TRP A 306 -17.83 1.16 13.75
C TRP A 306 -16.60 1.66 12.96
N PHE A 307 -16.56 2.96 12.65
CA PHE A 307 -15.35 3.58 12.11
C PHE A 307 -14.35 3.80 13.23
N ALA A 308 -13.12 3.33 13.03
CA ALA A 308 -12.07 3.39 14.03
C ALA A 308 -10.69 3.56 13.39
N THR A 309 -9.72 4.06 14.15
CA THR A 309 -8.32 4.03 13.74
C THR A 309 -7.75 2.61 13.89
N GLY A 310 -6.63 2.33 13.21
CA GLY A 310 -5.95 1.05 13.34
C GLY A 310 -5.59 0.73 14.80
N SER A 311 -5.08 1.72 15.55
CA SER A 311 -4.77 1.51 16.97
C SER A 311 -6.00 1.20 17.84
N GLN A 312 -7.16 1.80 17.54
CA GLN A 312 -8.40 1.50 18.27
C GLN A 312 -8.86 0.07 17.99
N ILE A 313 -8.81 -0.37 16.73
CA ILE A 313 -9.16 -1.76 16.37
C ILE A 313 -8.18 -2.73 17.02
N ALA A 314 -6.87 -2.52 16.84
CA ALA A 314 -5.84 -3.40 17.38
C ALA A 314 -5.90 -3.52 18.92
N GLN A 315 -6.13 -2.42 19.61
CA GLN A 315 -6.31 -2.42 21.07
C GLN A 315 -7.54 -3.23 21.47
N TYR A 316 -8.67 -3.00 20.79
CA TYR A 316 -9.92 -3.68 21.11
C TYR A 316 -9.83 -5.19 20.92
N VAL A 317 -9.30 -5.65 19.78
CA VAL A 317 -9.19 -7.10 19.51
C VAL A 317 -8.18 -7.78 20.45
N LYS A 318 -7.12 -7.08 20.84
CA LYS A 318 -6.13 -7.58 21.79
C LYS A 318 -6.73 -7.75 23.20
N GLU A 319 -7.51 -6.78 23.66
CA GLU A 319 -8.18 -6.81 24.96
C GLU A 319 -9.29 -7.86 25.02
N THR A 320 -10.08 -8.01 23.94
CA THR A 320 -11.15 -9.01 23.87
C THR A 320 -10.63 -10.43 23.74
N ALA A 321 -9.53 -10.64 23.02
CA ALA A 321 -8.91 -11.95 22.88
C ALA A 321 -8.16 -12.43 24.14
N ALA A 322 -7.85 -11.53 25.07
CA ALA A 322 -7.25 -11.86 26.37
C ALA A 322 -8.28 -12.36 27.41
N ARG A 323 -9.58 -12.23 27.11
CA ARG A 323 -10.72 -12.68 27.96
C ARG A 323 -11.21 -14.05 27.49
#